data_3358e2b3b93d60dec49360de8b38e64c
#
_entry.id   3358e2b3b93d60dec49360de8b38e64c
#
_cell.length_a   1.000
_cell.length_b   1.000
_cell.length_c   1.000
_cell.angle_alpha   90.00
_cell.angle_beta   90.00
_cell.angle_gamma   90.00
#
_symmetry.space_group_name_H-M   'P 1'
#
loop_
_entity.id
_entity.type
_entity.pdbx_description
1 polymer ?
#
loop_
_entity_poly.entity_id
_entity_poly.type
_entity_poly.pdbx_seq_one_letter_code
_entity_poly.pdbx_strand_id
1 'polypeptide(L)'
;MQILVTRPAEDGAEIARLLADMGHEAVLAPLLTVQIFDGPKLALDGVQAILATSANGVRALAARTDARDVAIFAVGPQTAEAAVRAGFIRIRNADGDAAVLADAIPAWADPKRGPLLHAAGEESSGKLAEALTAKGFQVRRETLYRVDAAAHLPDAAVQALRENTVQAALFFSPRSAQIFADRVAQAGLSTAGLLAVCI
;
A
#
# COMPACT_ATOMS: atom_id res chain seq x y z
N MET A 1 13.86 -18.59 -14.23
CA MET A 1 12.55 -19.04 -13.71
C MET A 1 11.52 -17.99 -14.10
N GLN A 2 10.28 -18.42 -14.43
CA GLN A 2 9.13 -17.51 -14.49
C GLN A 2 8.46 -17.44 -13.13
N ILE A 3 8.16 -16.21 -12.67
CA ILE A 3 7.63 -15.94 -11.33
C ILE A 3 6.41 -15.04 -11.43
N LEU A 4 5.27 -15.46 -10.86
CA LEU A 4 4.09 -14.63 -10.74
C LEU A 4 4.32 -13.54 -9.67
N VAL A 5 4.06 -12.29 -10.03
CA VAL A 5 4.12 -11.13 -9.13
C VAL A 5 2.72 -10.62 -8.89
N THR A 6 2.20 -10.79 -7.66
CA THR A 6 0.79 -10.54 -7.33
C THR A 6 0.49 -9.14 -6.80
N ARG A 7 1.49 -8.26 -6.72
CA ARG A 7 1.32 -6.87 -6.28
C ARG A 7 0.52 -6.03 -7.27
N PRO A 8 -0.10 -4.93 -6.82
CA PRO A 8 -0.64 -3.91 -7.72
C PRO A 8 0.39 -3.50 -8.79
N ALA A 9 -0.09 -3.13 -9.98
CA ALA A 9 0.76 -2.97 -11.17
C ALA A 9 1.96 -2.05 -10.96
N GLU A 10 1.78 -0.94 -10.24
CA GLU A 10 2.85 0.04 -9.97
C GLU A 10 4.00 -0.55 -9.15
N ASP A 11 3.67 -1.27 -8.07
CA ASP A 11 4.66 -1.93 -7.22
C ASP A 11 5.21 -3.21 -7.89
N GLY A 12 4.39 -3.87 -8.72
CA GLY A 12 4.76 -5.07 -9.47
C GLY A 12 5.86 -4.81 -10.50
N ALA A 13 5.86 -3.64 -11.15
CA ALA A 13 6.86 -3.26 -12.13
C ALA A 13 8.27 -3.12 -11.52
N GLU A 14 8.37 -2.63 -10.27
CA GLU A 14 9.65 -2.54 -9.55
C GLU A 14 10.20 -3.93 -9.23
N ILE A 15 9.33 -4.85 -8.76
CA ILE A 15 9.71 -6.23 -8.48
C ILE A 15 10.12 -6.97 -9.76
N ALA A 16 9.41 -6.73 -10.88
CA ALA A 16 9.77 -7.32 -12.16
C ALA A 16 11.19 -6.94 -12.60
N ARG A 17 11.58 -5.67 -12.39
CA ARG A 17 12.97 -5.24 -12.65
C ARG A 17 13.97 -5.97 -11.78
N LEU A 18 13.73 -6.05 -10.47
CA LEU A 18 14.63 -6.75 -9.54
C LEU A 18 14.77 -8.23 -9.90
N LEU A 19 13.68 -8.88 -10.29
CA LEU A 19 13.70 -10.27 -10.76
C LEU A 19 14.51 -10.42 -12.06
N ALA A 20 14.37 -9.47 -12.99
CA ALA A 20 15.14 -9.49 -14.24
C ALA A 20 16.64 -9.32 -13.98
N ASP A 21 17.05 -8.45 -13.06
CA ASP A 21 18.45 -8.27 -12.64
C ASP A 21 19.03 -9.55 -12.01
N MET A 22 18.16 -10.40 -11.42
CA MET A 22 18.52 -11.71 -10.87
C MET A 22 18.44 -12.85 -11.90
N GLY A 23 18.13 -12.56 -13.17
CA GLY A 23 18.00 -13.57 -14.24
C GLY A 23 16.67 -14.33 -14.22
N HIS A 24 15.62 -13.75 -13.65
CA HIS A 24 14.27 -14.30 -13.62
C HIS A 24 13.30 -13.48 -14.49
N GLU A 25 12.26 -14.14 -14.97
CA GLU A 25 11.18 -13.50 -15.73
C GLU A 25 9.95 -13.31 -14.83
N ALA A 26 9.40 -12.10 -14.80
CA ALA A 26 8.20 -11.81 -14.04
C ALA A 26 6.95 -11.88 -14.93
N VAL A 27 5.95 -12.62 -14.48
CA VAL A 27 4.59 -12.57 -15.01
C VAL A 27 3.75 -11.72 -14.06
N LEU A 28 3.36 -10.52 -14.47
CA LEU A 28 2.56 -9.62 -13.64
C LEU A 28 1.13 -10.17 -13.52
N ALA A 29 0.72 -10.42 -12.29
CA ALA A 29 -0.59 -10.96 -11.94
C ALA A 29 -1.22 -10.14 -10.80
N PRO A 30 -1.49 -8.82 -10.99
CA PRO A 30 -2.03 -7.99 -9.94
C PRO A 30 -3.37 -8.53 -9.46
N LEU A 31 -3.46 -8.88 -8.17
CA LEU A 31 -4.67 -9.39 -7.52
C LEU A 31 -5.44 -8.32 -6.77
N LEU A 32 -4.86 -7.13 -6.66
CA LEU A 32 -5.43 -5.97 -6.01
C LEU A 32 -5.29 -4.77 -6.94
N THR A 33 -6.37 -3.98 -7.04
CA THR A 33 -6.40 -2.72 -7.78
C THR A 33 -6.66 -1.59 -6.80
N VAL A 34 -5.81 -0.56 -6.85
CA VAL A 34 -5.99 0.63 -6.03
C VAL A 34 -6.78 1.66 -6.83
N GLN A 35 -7.90 2.08 -6.29
CA GLN A 35 -8.71 3.18 -6.86
C GLN A 35 -8.57 4.41 -6.00
N ILE A 36 -7.91 5.43 -6.52
CA ILE A 36 -7.81 6.73 -5.88
C ILE A 36 -9.11 7.49 -6.15
N PHE A 37 -9.67 8.09 -5.11
CA PHE A 37 -10.90 8.86 -5.23
C PHE A 37 -10.61 10.27 -5.74
N ASP A 38 -11.29 10.64 -6.81
CA ASP A 38 -11.32 12.02 -7.29
C ASP A 38 -12.02 12.92 -6.28
N GLY A 39 -11.71 14.21 -6.37
CA GLY A 39 -12.36 15.22 -5.53
C GLY A 39 -11.57 16.52 -5.45
N PRO A 40 -12.06 17.52 -4.72
CA PRO A 40 -11.40 18.81 -4.57
C PRO A 40 -10.07 18.65 -3.85
N LYS A 41 -9.18 19.62 -4.01
CA LYS A 41 -7.94 19.70 -3.26
C LYS A 41 -8.21 19.67 -1.76
N LEU A 42 -7.36 18.94 -1.03
CA LEU A 42 -7.51 18.84 0.43
C LEU A 42 -7.16 20.18 1.09
N ALA A 43 -8.02 20.63 2.01
CA ALA A 43 -7.73 21.76 2.86
C ALA A 43 -6.73 21.33 3.94
N LEU A 44 -5.48 21.81 3.82
CA LEU A 44 -4.39 21.50 4.76
C LEU A 44 -4.09 22.64 5.73
N ASP A 45 -4.88 23.73 5.67
CA ASP A 45 -4.71 24.86 6.59
C ASP A 45 -4.84 24.41 8.05
N GLY A 46 -3.83 24.76 8.83
CA GLY A 46 -3.76 24.38 10.24
C GLY A 46 -3.43 22.91 10.52
N VAL A 47 -3.32 22.05 9.49
CA VAL A 47 -2.87 20.66 9.65
C VAL A 47 -1.38 20.64 9.96
N GLN A 48 -1.00 20.08 11.12
CA GLN A 48 0.40 20.04 11.50
C GLN A 48 1.20 18.92 10.83
N ALA A 49 0.56 17.80 10.51
CA ALA A 49 1.17 16.67 9.80
C ALA A 49 0.12 15.74 9.20
N ILE A 50 0.56 14.95 8.22
CA ILE A 50 -0.22 13.89 7.58
C ILE A 50 0.25 12.53 8.13
N LEU A 51 -0.68 11.70 8.55
CA LEU A 51 -0.45 10.30 8.91
C LEU A 51 -0.61 9.43 7.67
N ALA A 52 0.43 8.71 7.31
CA ALA A 52 0.44 7.81 6.17
C ALA A 52 0.73 6.37 6.63
N THR A 53 -0.29 5.50 6.58
CA THR A 53 -0.20 4.09 6.97
C THR A 53 0.05 3.16 5.78
N SER A 54 0.14 3.70 4.56
CA SER A 54 0.47 2.94 3.35
C SER A 54 1.03 3.84 2.25
N ALA A 55 1.79 3.26 1.32
CA ALA A 55 2.24 3.94 0.11
C ALA A 55 1.06 4.43 -0.76
N ASN A 56 -0.05 3.69 -0.79
CA ASN A 56 -1.25 4.09 -1.52
C ASN A 56 -1.90 5.34 -0.94
N GLY A 57 -1.90 5.48 0.40
CA GLY A 57 -2.36 6.70 1.06
C GLY A 57 -1.53 7.93 0.68
N VAL A 58 -0.22 7.75 0.54
CA VAL A 58 0.69 8.82 0.06
C VAL A 58 0.40 9.18 -1.40
N ARG A 59 0.24 8.19 -2.28
CA ARG A 59 -0.08 8.42 -3.71
C ARG A 59 -1.42 9.16 -3.85
N ALA A 60 -2.43 8.71 -3.11
CA ALA A 60 -3.75 9.32 -3.10
C ALA A 60 -3.72 10.76 -2.53
N LEU A 61 -2.95 10.99 -1.48
CA LEU A 61 -2.70 12.33 -0.94
C LEU A 61 -2.05 13.24 -2.00
N ALA A 62 -0.99 12.76 -2.67
CA ALA A 62 -0.26 13.53 -3.67
C ALA A 62 -1.11 13.93 -4.88
N ALA A 63 -2.14 13.13 -5.22
CA ALA A 63 -3.13 13.47 -6.25
C ALA A 63 -4.13 14.56 -5.79
N ARG A 64 -4.30 14.73 -4.47
CA ARG A 64 -5.29 15.63 -3.85
C ARG A 64 -4.70 16.89 -3.23
N THR A 65 -3.38 17.13 -3.35
CA THR A 65 -2.72 18.36 -2.91
C THR A 65 -1.45 18.64 -3.68
N ASP A 66 -1.14 19.91 -3.87
CA ASP A 66 0.13 20.37 -4.43
C ASP A 66 1.15 20.70 -3.33
N ALA A 67 0.72 20.78 -2.07
CA ALA A 67 1.62 21.02 -0.94
C ALA A 67 2.61 19.85 -0.79
N ARG A 68 3.90 20.16 -0.73
CA ARG A 68 4.98 19.17 -0.55
C ARG A 68 5.81 19.42 0.71
N ASP A 69 5.55 20.51 1.40
CA ASP A 69 6.22 20.95 2.63
C ASP A 69 5.48 20.55 3.91
N VAL A 70 4.26 20.02 3.80
CA VAL A 70 3.54 19.44 4.95
C VAL A 70 4.29 18.20 5.47
N ALA A 71 4.39 18.05 6.78
CA ALA A 71 5.08 16.91 7.37
C ALA A 71 4.31 15.61 7.12
N ILE A 72 5.01 14.56 6.69
CA ILE A 72 4.48 13.20 6.54
C ILE A 72 5.04 12.33 7.65
N PHE A 73 4.16 11.71 8.44
CA PHE A 73 4.50 10.70 9.43
C PHE A 73 4.12 9.33 8.87
N ALA A 74 5.12 8.63 8.38
CA ALA A 74 4.99 7.34 7.71
C ALA A 74 5.10 6.19 8.71
N VAL A 75 4.28 5.15 8.51
CA VAL A 75 4.28 3.94 9.35
C VAL A 75 5.58 3.14 9.20
N GLY A 76 6.13 3.06 7.99
CA GLY A 76 7.30 2.26 7.70
C GLY A 76 8.05 2.73 6.45
N PRO A 77 9.19 2.07 6.12
CA PRO A 77 10.12 2.52 5.08
C PRO A 77 9.46 2.62 3.69
N GLN A 78 8.67 1.65 3.27
CA GLN A 78 7.99 1.69 1.96
C GLN A 78 7.05 2.91 1.82
N THR A 79 6.36 3.28 2.92
CA THR A 79 5.48 4.45 2.94
C THR A 79 6.30 5.75 2.91
N ALA A 80 7.42 5.79 3.62
CA ALA A 80 8.35 6.91 3.61
C ALA A 80 8.98 7.13 2.23
N GLU A 81 9.42 6.06 1.56
CA GLU A 81 9.93 6.11 0.19
C GLU A 81 8.87 6.60 -0.80
N ALA A 82 7.63 6.14 -0.67
CA ALA A 82 6.54 6.65 -1.50
C ALA A 82 6.35 8.16 -1.31
N ALA A 83 6.51 8.68 -0.09
CA ALA A 83 6.44 10.11 0.20
C ALA A 83 7.61 10.88 -0.45
N VAL A 84 8.83 10.34 -0.41
CA VAL A 84 9.99 10.91 -1.12
C VAL A 84 9.73 10.96 -2.62
N ARG A 85 9.29 9.83 -3.22
CA ARG A 85 8.99 9.76 -4.65
C ARG A 85 7.86 10.71 -5.08
N ALA A 86 6.89 10.97 -4.18
CA ALA A 86 5.83 11.95 -4.40
C ALA A 86 6.27 13.41 -4.21
N GLY A 87 7.54 13.66 -3.85
CA GLY A 87 8.13 14.99 -3.69
C GLY A 87 7.94 15.64 -2.32
N PHE A 88 7.43 14.92 -1.32
CA PHE A 88 7.36 15.46 0.04
C PHE A 88 8.76 15.59 0.64
N ILE A 89 9.01 16.72 1.33
CA ILE A 89 10.35 17.08 1.82
C ILE A 89 10.52 16.93 3.35
N ARG A 90 9.44 16.75 4.09
CA ARG A 90 9.44 16.62 5.55
C ARG A 90 8.84 15.29 5.96
N ILE A 91 9.67 14.26 6.07
CA ILE A 91 9.21 12.90 6.30
C ILE A 91 9.83 12.38 7.60
N ARG A 92 9.01 11.73 8.43
CA ARG A 92 9.43 10.92 9.57
C ARG A 92 8.89 9.51 9.39
N ASN A 93 9.71 8.52 9.69
CA ASN A 93 9.37 7.11 9.61
C ASN A 93 9.36 6.50 11.00
N ALA A 94 8.26 5.83 11.38
CA ALA A 94 8.14 5.15 12.66
C ALA A 94 8.83 3.78 12.66
N ASP A 95 9.09 3.24 11.45
CA ASP A 95 9.75 1.95 11.23
C ASP A 95 9.03 0.77 11.91
N GLY A 96 7.69 0.75 11.78
CA GLY A 96 6.86 -0.28 12.40
C GLY A 96 5.47 -0.35 11.83
N ASP A 97 4.49 -0.55 12.69
CA ASP A 97 3.07 -0.61 12.37
C ASP A 97 2.31 0.65 12.86
N ALA A 98 0.98 0.61 12.78
CA ALA A 98 0.14 1.74 13.21
C ALA A 98 0.25 2.03 14.72
N ALA A 99 0.54 1.03 15.54
CA ALA A 99 0.73 1.20 16.98
C ALA A 99 2.06 1.90 17.26
N VAL A 100 3.14 1.45 16.62
CA VAL A 100 4.47 2.09 16.71
C VAL A 100 4.40 3.54 16.23
N LEU A 101 3.67 3.80 15.13
CA LEU A 101 3.45 5.17 14.67
C LEU A 101 2.71 6.00 15.72
N ALA A 102 1.63 5.47 16.32
CA ALA A 102 0.87 6.17 17.37
C ALA A 102 1.74 6.50 18.60
N ASP A 103 2.71 5.66 18.92
CA ASP A 103 3.63 5.86 20.04
C ASP A 103 4.72 6.88 19.73
N ALA A 104 5.17 6.97 18.48
CA ALA A 104 6.19 7.92 18.06
C ALA A 104 5.68 9.38 17.93
N ILE A 105 4.40 9.56 17.58
CA ILE A 105 3.82 10.88 17.28
C ILE A 105 3.97 11.91 18.41
N PRO A 106 3.81 11.60 19.71
CA PRO A 106 3.98 12.59 20.78
C PRO A 106 5.37 13.23 20.85
N ALA A 107 6.40 12.56 20.31
CA ALA A 107 7.75 13.13 20.18
C ALA A 107 7.91 14.01 18.92
N TRP A 108 6.95 13.97 18.00
CA TRP A 108 7.02 14.64 16.69
C TRP A 108 6.05 15.80 16.53
N ALA A 109 4.98 15.79 17.30
CA ALA A 109 3.85 16.71 17.18
C ALA A 109 3.33 17.14 18.57
N ASP A 110 2.65 18.28 18.60
CA ASP A 110 2.02 18.81 19.82
C ASP A 110 0.49 18.83 19.61
N PRO A 111 -0.32 18.22 20.51
CA PRO A 111 -1.77 18.23 20.41
C PRO A 111 -2.42 19.63 20.28
N LYS A 112 -1.69 20.68 20.73
CA LYS A 112 -2.17 22.08 20.71
C LYS A 112 -1.90 22.80 19.38
N ARG A 113 -1.12 22.22 18.47
CA ARG A 113 -0.68 22.86 17.22
C ARG A 113 -1.57 22.60 16.02
N GLY A 114 -2.75 22.01 16.22
CA GLY A 114 -3.71 21.69 15.18
C GLY A 114 -3.86 20.19 14.92
N PRO A 115 -4.78 19.81 14.04
CA PRO A 115 -5.10 18.42 13.77
C PRO A 115 -3.99 17.70 13.00
N LEU A 116 -3.97 16.38 13.16
CA LEU A 116 -3.31 15.44 12.27
C LEU A 116 -4.32 14.99 11.21
N LEU A 117 -3.90 14.88 9.95
CA LEU A 117 -4.75 14.35 8.89
C LEU A 117 -4.31 12.92 8.55
N HIS A 118 -5.21 11.95 8.67
CA HIS A 118 -4.94 10.58 8.26
C HIS A 118 -5.36 10.37 6.80
N ALA A 119 -4.39 10.19 5.90
CA ALA A 119 -4.60 9.81 4.51
C ALA A 119 -4.95 8.32 4.44
N ALA A 120 -6.25 8.01 4.57
CA ALA A 120 -6.76 6.66 4.82
C ALA A 120 -7.29 5.98 3.56
N GLY A 121 -7.19 4.66 3.53
CA GLY A 121 -8.01 3.83 2.66
C GLY A 121 -9.38 3.54 3.28
N GLU A 122 -10.33 3.14 2.46
CA GLU A 122 -11.70 2.85 2.90
C GLU A 122 -11.73 1.77 4.00
N GLU A 123 -10.95 0.71 3.84
CA GLU A 123 -10.87 -0.42 4.78
C GLU A 123 -9.93 -0.17 5.98
N SER A 124 -9.32 1.02 6.10
CA SER A 124 -8.39 1.26 7.22
C SER A 124 -9.13 1.27 8.56
N SER A 125 -8.60 0.53 9.53
CA SER A 125 -9.15 0.50 10.89
C SER A 125 -9.07 1.86 11.56
N GLY A 126 -10.01 2.21 12.43
CA GLY A 126 -10.00 3.44 13.23
C GLY A 126 -8.95 3.47 14.34
N LYS A 127 -8.25 2.36 14.59
CA LYS A 127 -7.36 2.18 15.75
C LYS A 127 -6.28 3.25 15.93
N LEU A 128 -5.68 3.71 14.81
CA LEU A 128 -4.69 4.79 14.85
C LEU A 128 -5.30 6.10 15.37
N ALA A 129 -6.48 6.46 14.85
CA ALA A 129 -7.16 7.69 15.29
C ALA A 129 -7.60 7.59 16.76
N GLU A 130 -8.11 6.44 17.18
CA GLU A 130 -8.49 6.17 18.58
C GLU A 130 -7.29 6.30 19.52
N ALA A 131 -6.17 5.66 19.19
CA ALA A 131 -4.94 5.72 19.98
C ALA A 131 -4.39 7.15 20.11
N LEU A 132 -4.44 7.94 19.05
CA LEU A 132 -3.97 9.33 19.07
C LEU A 132 -4.96 10.25 19.79
N THR A 133 -6.25 10.01 19.68
CA THR A 133 -7.28 10.76 20.41
C THR A 133 -7.12 10.55 21.92
N ALA A 134 -6.83 9.32 22.36
CA ALA A 134 -6.50 9.02 23.77
C ALA A 134 -5.25 9.76 24.28
N LYS A 135 -4.33 10.16 23.37
CA LYS A 135 -3.14 10.97 23.66
C LYS A 135 -3.39 12.48 23.48
N GLY A 136 -4.65 12.90 23.29
CA GLY A 136 -5.07 14.30 23.19
C GLY A 136 -4.95 14.93 21.79
N PHE A 137 -4.60 14.17 20.75
CA PHE A 137 -4.55 14.68 19.39
C PHE A 137 -5.93 14.70 18.72
N GLN A 138 -6.19 15.72 17.94
CA GLN A 138 -7.30 15.72 16.99
C GLN A 138 -6.85 15.03 15.70
N VAL A 139 -7.59 14.02 15.24
CA VAL A 139 -7.29 13.30 14.00
C VAL A 139 -8.47 13.50 13.04
N ARG A 140 -8.18 14.14 11.89
CA ARG A 140 -9.09 14.20 10.76
C ARG A 140 -8.80 13.07 9.80
N ARG A 141 -9.74 12.17 9.57
CA ARG A 141 -9.61 11.08 8.60
C ARG A 141 -10.16 11.54 7.26
N GLU A 142 -9.34 11.37 6.23
CA GLU A 142 -9.73 11.54 4.83
C GLU A 142 -9.61 10.21 4.11
N THR A 143 -10.73 9.69 3.63
CA THR A 143 -10.75 8.46 2.84
C THR A 143 -10.43 8.81 1.39
N LEU A 144 -9.26 8.43 0.92
CA LEU A 144 -8.69 8.88 -0.35
C LEU A 144 -8.63 7.79 -1.42
N TYR A 145 -8.75 6.52 -1.03
CA TYR A 145 -8.66 5.39 -1.96
C TYR A 145 -9.37 4.16 -1.39
N ARG A 146 -9.66 3.22 -2.28
CA ARG A 146 -10.03 1.84 -1.92
C ARG A 146 -9.14 0.84 -2.62
N VAL A 147 -9.15 -0.39 -2.12
CA VAL A 147 -8.39 -1.50 -2.70
C VAL A 147 -9.35 -2.63 -3.02
N ASP A 148 -9.61 -2.84 -4.30
CA ASP A 148 -10.51 -3.86 -4.79
C ASP A 148 -9.74 -5.15 -5.14
N ALA A 149 -10.34 -6.29 -4.81
CA ALA A 149 -9.81 -7.58 -5.26
C ALA A 149 -10.09 -7.76 -6.76
N ALA A 150 -9.12 -8.30 -7.50
CA ALA A 150 -9.32 -8.67 -8.89
C ALA A 150 -10.47 -9.69 -9.01
N ALA A 151 -11.39 -9.45 -9.95
CA ALA A 151 -12.50 -10.37 -10.20
C ALA A 151 -12.02 -11.70 -10.80
N HIS A 152 -10.97 -11.66 -11.62
CA HIS A 152 -10.37 -12.81 -12.29
C HIS A 152 -8.85 -12.70 -12.25
N LEU A 153 -8.15 -13.82 -12.47
CA LEU A 153 -6.71 -13.78 -12.77
C LEU A 153 -6.50 -13.06 -14.11
N PRO A 154 -5.43 -12.26 -14.24
CA PRO A 154 -5.01 -11.73 -15.53
C PRO A 154 -4.71 -12.85 -16.54
N ASP A 155 -5.02 -12.62 -17.82
CA ASP A 155 -4.89 -13.63 -18.88
C ASP A 155 -3.47 -14.21 -18.96
N ALA A 156 -2.44 -13.38 -18.81
CA ALA A 156 -1.06 -13.83 -18.80
C ALA A 156 -0.77 -14.84 -17.67
N ALA A 157 -1.36 -14.64 -16.49
CA ALA A 157 -1.23 -15.56 -15.38
C ALA A 157 -2.01 -16.87 -15.63
N VAL A 158 -3.21 -16.77 -16.21
CA VAL A 158 -4.02 -17.94 -16.60
C VAL A 158 -3.26 -18.80 -17.61
N GLN A 159 -2.69 -18.16 -18.64
CA GLN A 159 -1.92 -18.86 -19.67
C GLN A 159 -0.69 -19.53 -19.05
N ALA A 160 0.10 -18.79 -18.29
CA ALA A 160 1.33 -19.33 -17.69
C ALA A 160 1.07 -20.51 -16.72
N LEU A 161 -0.05 -20.47 -15.99
CA LEU A 161 -0.47 -21.59 -15.13
C LEU A 161 -0.93 -22.81 -15.95
N ARG A 162 -1.68 -22.61 -17.04
CA ARG A 162 -2.13 -23.70 -17.93
C ARG A 162 -0.94 -24.40 -18.62
N GLU A 163 0.03 -23.62 -19.03
CA GLU A 163 1.23 -24.12 -19.72
C GLU A 163 2.31 -24.65 -18.77
N ASN A 164 2.07 -24.54 -17.44
CA ASN A 164 3.04 -24.90 -16.40
C ASN A 164 4.42 -24.23 -16.58
N THR A 165 4.44 -23.00 -17.09
CA THR A 165 5.68 -22.26 -17.34
C THR A 165 6.14 -21.50 -16.08
N VAL A 166 5.26 -21.32 -15.09
CA VAL A 166 5.55 -20.61 -13.84
C VAL A 166 6.03 -21.58 -12.75
N GLN A 167 7.13 -21.24 -12.09
CA GLN A 167 7.72 -22.04 -11.01
C GLN A 167 7.42 -21.48 -9.63
N ALA A 168 7.17 -20.18 -9.50
CA ALA A 168 6.90 -19.55 -8.21
C ALA A 168 5.84 -18.43 -8.31
N ALA A 169 5.19 -18.13 -7.19
CA ALA A 169 4.33 -16.98 -7.02
C ALA A 169 4.70 -16.22 -5.75
N LEU A 170 4.85 -14.88 -5.86
CA LEU A 170 5.18 -14.00 -4.73
C LEU A 170 3.91 -13.42 -4.14
N PHE A 171 3.75 -13.59 -2.82
CA PHE A 171 2.65 -13.04 -2.05
C PHE A 171 3.18 -12.09 -0.97
N PHE A 172 2.60 -10.90 -0.86
CA PHE A 172 3.01 -9.83 0.05
C PHE A 172 1.98 -9.61 1.17
N SER A 173 0.95 -10.42 1.21
CA SER A 173 -0.05 -10.41 2.28
C SER A 173 -0.88 -11.70 2.27
N PRO A 174 -1.45 -12.11 3.41
CA PRO A 174 -2.40 -13.22 3.46
C PRO A 174 -3.62 -12.99 2.54
N ARG A 175 -4.07 -11.73 2.41
CA ARG A 175 -5.19 -11.35 1.53
C ARG A 175 -4.89 -11.67 0.07
N SER A 176 -3.70 -11.33 -0.43
CA SER A 176 -3.34 -11.63 -1.82
C SER A 176 -3.22 -13.13 -2.08
N ALA A 177 -2.67 -13.89 -1.13
CA ALA A 177 -2.59 -15.34 -1.24
C ALA A 177 -4.00 -15.98 -1.28
N GLN A 178 -4.93 -15.51 -0.45
CA GLN A 178 -6.31 -16.00 -0.45
C GLN A 178 -7.03 -15.69 -1.77
N ILE A 179 -6.92 -14.43 -2.26
CA ILE A 179 -7.51 -14.05 -3.55
C ILE A 179 -6.96 -14.92 -4.68
N PHE A 180 -5.66 -15.17 -4.69
CA PHE A 180 -5.04 -16.05 -5.68
C PHE A 180 -5.67 -17.46 -5.66
N ALA A 181 -5.72 -18.07 -4.48
CA ALA A 181 -6.30 -19.41 -4.31
C ALA A 181 -7.75 -19.47 -4.82
N ASP A 182 -8.57 -18.47 -4.45
CA ASP A 182 -9.97 -18.38 -4.88
C ASP A 182 -10.09 -18.27 -6.41
N ARG A 183 -9.25 -17.43 -7.03
CA ARG A 183 -9.29 -17.20 -8.49
C ARG A 183 -8.76 -18.39 -9.29
N VAL A 184 -7.73 -19.07 -8.78
CA VAL A 184 -7.22 -20.33 -9.37
C VAL A 184 -8.31 -21.40 -9.33
N ALA A 185 -8.98 -21.58 -8.18
CA ALA A 185 -10.06 -22.55 -8.02
C ALA A 185 -11.23 -22.23 -8.98
N GLN A 186 -11.67 -20.96 -9.06
CA GLN A 186 -12.73 -20.52 -9.96
C GLN A 186 -12.41 -20.77 -11.44
N ALA A 187 -11.13 -20.62 -11.82
CA ALA A 187 -10.67 -20.85 -13.18
C ALA A 187 -10.38 -22.34 -13.49
N GLY A 188 -10.54 -23.24 -12.52
CA GLY A 188 -10.22 -24.66 -12.67
C GLY A 188 -8.75 -24.93 -12.99
N LEU A 189 -7.84 -24.08 -12.50
CA LEU A 189 -6.41 -24.19 -12.75
C LEU A 189 -5.72 -25.02 -11.65
N SER A 190 -4.59 -25.64 -12.01
CA SER A 190 -3.73 -26.34 -11.06
C SER A 190 -2.57 -25.47 -10.63
N THR A 191 -2.21 -25.58 -9.36
CA THR A 191 -0.96 -24.99 -8.79
C THR A 191 0.03 -26.06 -8.39
N ALA A 192 -0.14 -27.30 -8.88
CA ALA A 192 0.77 -28.39 -8.58
C ALA A 192 2.20 -28.03 -9.05
N GLY A 193 3.16 -28.07 -8.13
CA GLY A 193 4.55 -27.71 -8.41
C GLY A 193 4.86 -26.21 -8.34
N LEU A 194 3.87 -25.33 -8.11
CA LEU A 194 4.10 -23.92 -7.91
C LEU A 194 4.60 -23.63 -6.49
N LEU A 195 5.76 -23.00 -6.38
CA LEU A 195 6.32 -22.55 -5.10
C LEU A 195 5.63 -21.26 -4.65
N ALA A 196 4.98 -21.28 -3.50
CA ALA A 196 4.45 -20.06 -2.88
C ALA A 196 5.53 -19.38 -2.02
N VAL A 197 5.91 -18.17 -2.36
CA VAL A 197 6.86 -17.35 -1.60
C VAL A 197 6.08 -16.22 -0.93
N CYS A 198 6.04 -16.23 0.40
CA CYS A 198 5.34 -15.24 1.21
C CYS A 198 6.34 -14.32 1.91
N ILE A 199 6.12 -13.01 1.80
CA ILE A 199 6.99 -11.95 2.32
C ILE A 199 6.21 -11.11 3.33
#